data_bb345ed49eae04df892b21b10784dc15
#
_entry.id   bb345ed49eae04df892b21b10784dc15
#
_cell.length_a   1.000
_cell.length_b   1.000
_cell.length_c   1.000
_cell.angle_alpha   90.00
_cell.angle_beta   90.00
_cell.angle_gamma   90.00
#
_symmetry.space_group_name_H-M   'P 1'
#
loop_
_entity.id
_entity.type
_entity.pdbx_description
1 polymer ?
#
loop_
_entity_poly.entity_id
_entity_poly.type
_entity_poly.pdbx_seq_one_letter_code
_entity_poly.pdbx_strand_id
1 'polypeptide(L)'
;MVVPLYVIRHAHAGSRSAWLEDDRLRPLSDKGWQQAQALAERIAPLGPSVLLSSPYKRCMQTLEPLGELMGMTVQEEPRIEEDSPLERSLAAIEDAPDNAVLCSHGDVIPGFVNGLIRRGMDIGEGPHALRKASVCVLHHVNGLFTHAEYWDPPSI
;
A
#
# COMPACT_ATOMS: atom_id res chain seq x y z
N MET A 1 -10.91 20.47 -1.48
CA MET A 1 -11.14 19.24 -2.27
C MET A 1 -10.56 18.04 -1.53
N VAL A 2 -11.32 16.96 -1.42
CA VAL A 2 -10.85 15.73 -0.80
C VAL A 2 -10.03 14.93 -1.81
N VAL A 3 -8.83 14.50 -1.40
CA VAL A 3 -7.89 13.80 -2.29
C VAL A 3 -7.50 12.46 -1.66
N PRO A 4 -7.51 11.36 -2.43
CA PRO A 4 -7.13 10.05 -1.90
C PRO A 4 -5.63 9.77 -2.02
N LEU A 5 -5.12 8.97 -1.09
CA LEU A 5 -3.90 8.18 -1.23
C LEU A 5 -4.29 6.71 -1.13
N TYR A 6 -3.78 5.88 -2.01
CA TYR A 6 -4.09 4.46 -2.04
C TYR A 6 -2.94 3.69 -1.41
N VAL A 7 -3.17 3.13 -0.23
CA VAL A 7 -2.14 2.37 0.49
C VAL A 7 -2.45 0.89 0.42
N ILE A 8 -1.58 0.13 -0.22
CA ILE A 8 -1.77 -1.30 -0.48
C ILE A 8 -0.83 -2.10 0.41
N ARG A 9 -1.36 -3.09 1.11
CA ARG A 9 -0.51 -4.13 1.68
C ARG A 9 -0.09 -5.06 0.55
N HIS A 10 1.21 -5.40 0.47
CA HIS A 10 1.70 -6.27 -0.60
C HIS A 10 0.84 -7.53 -0.76
N ALA A 11 0.79 -8.05 -1.98
CA ALA A 11 0.02 -9.24 -2.33
C ALA A 11 0.66 -10.52 -1.76
N HIS A 12 0.01 -11.64 -1.93
CA HIS A 12 0.46 -12.92 -1.40
C HIS A 12 1.86 -13.29 -1.91
N ALA A 13 2.75 -13.64 -0.99
CA ALA A 13 4.16 -13.91 -1.27
C ALA A 13 4.65 -15.23 -0.66
N GLY A 14 3.80 -16.23 -0.64
CA GLY A 14 4.12 -17.54 -0.07
C GLY A 14 4.39 -17.47 1.43
N SER A 15 5.16 -18.44 1.92
CA SER A 15 5.50 -18.56 3.33
C SER A 15 6.89 -18.02 3.60
N ARG A 16 7.01 -17.10 4.57
CA ARG A 16 8.30 -16.60 5.04
C ARG A 16 9.19 -17.75 5.55
N SER A 17 8.60 -18.71 6.26
CA SER A 17 9.36 -19.82 6.81
C SER A 17 9.88 -20.80 5.76
N ALA A 18 9.27 -20.84 4.59
CA ALA A 18 9.69 -21.69 3.48
C ALA A 18 10.74 -21.03 2.59
N TRP A 19 10.94 -19.72 2.72
CA TRP A 19 11.91 -18.97 1.93
C TRP A 19 13.28 -19.01 2.63
N LEU A 20 14.29 -19.53 1.93
CA LEU A 20 15.62 -19.79 2.51
C LEU A 20 16.65 -18.70 2.25
N GLU A 21 16.28 -17.69 1.46
CA GLU A 21 17.15 -16.56 1.13
C GLU A 21 16.74 -15.32 1.93
N ASP A 22 17.39 -14.18 1.65
CA ASP A 22 17.03 -12.90 2.24
C ASP A 22 15.55 -12.61 2.03
N ASP A 23 14.82 -12.31 3.10
CA ASP A 23 13.37 -12.05 3.05
C ASP A 23 13.04 -10.85 2.15
N ARG A 24 13.96 -9.91 1.98
CA ARG A 24 13.79 -8.77 1.06
C ARG A 24 13.59 -9.22 -0.39
N LEU A 25 14.09 -10.38 -0.75
CA LEU A 25 14.04 -10.94 -2.11
C LEU A 25 12.88 -11.91 -2.32
N ARG A 26 12.09 -12.17 -1.30
CA ARG A 26 10.95 -13.10 -1.41
C ARG A 26 9.90 -12.54 -2.37
N PRO A 27 9.65 -13.22 -3.51
CA PRO A 27 8.74 -12.71 -4.53
C PRO A 27 7.28 -13.02 -4.25
N LEU A 28 6.40 -12.41 -5.03
CA LEU A 28 4.99 -12.80 -5.04
C LEU A 28 4.85 -14.25 -5.49
N SER A 29 3.86 -14.93 -4.92
CA SER A 29 3.37 -16.23 -5.42
C SER A 29 2.52 -16.01 -6.67
N ASP A 30 2.12 -17.10 -7.32
CA ASP A 30 1.19 -17.03 -8.46
C ASP A 30 -0.11 -16.34 -8.07
N LYS A 31 -0.64 -16.68 -6.88
CA LYS A 31 -1.82 -16.01 -6.34
C LYS A 31 -1.58 -14.51 -6.16
N GLY A 32 -0.40 -14.14 -5.66
CA GLY A 32 -0.01 -12.75 -5.47
C GLY A 32 0.03 -11.98 -6.79
N TRP A 33 0.54 -12.57 -7.85
CA TRP A 33 0.52 -11.94 -9.17
C TRP A 33 -0.89 -11.72 -9.70
N GLN A 34 -1.79 -12.68 -9.47
CA GLN A 34 -3.21 -12.52 -9.84
C GLN A 34 -3.86 -11.37 -9.06
N GLN A 35 -3.56 -11.27 -7.76
CA GLN A 35 -4.04 -10.16 -6.93
C GLN A 35 -3.50 -8.82 -7.44
N ALA A 36 -2.21 -8.75 -7.76
CA ALA A 36 -1.57 -7.54 -8.28
C ALA A 36 -2.20 -7.11 -9.60
N GLN A 37 -2.49 -8.04 -10.49
CA GLN A 37 -3.16 -7.76 -11.76
C GLN A 37 -4.58 -7.21 -11.55
N ALA A 38 -5.34 -7.81 -10.64
CA ALA A 38 -6.69 -7.35 -10.31
C ALA A 38 -6.68 -5.95 -9.69
N LEU A 39 -5.71 -5.66 -8.82
CA LEU A 39 -5.52 -4.32 -8.24
C LEU A 39 -5.20 -3.30 -9.33
N ALA A 40 -4.33 -3.66 -10.28
CA ALA A 40 -3.97 -2.78 -11.39
C ALA A 40 -5.21 -2.38 -12.20
N GLU A 41 -6.06 -3.34 -12.53
CA GLU A 41 -7.28 -3.08 -13.28
C GLU A 41 -8.27 -2.19 -12.52
N ARG A 42 -8.31 -2.32 -11.19
CA ARG A 42 -9.20 -1.51 -10.35
C ARG A 42 -8.68 -0.09 -10.16
N ILE A 43 -7.37 0.08 -9.99
CA ILE A 43 -6.77 1.37 -9.64
C ILE A 43 -6.45 2.23 -10.87
N ALA A 44 -6.02 1.63 -11.98
CA ALA A 44 -5.64 2.38 -13.18
C ALA A 44 -6.69 3.41 -13.62
N PRO A 45 -8.00 3.08 -13.66
CA PRO A 45 -9.02 4.06 -14.06
C PRO A 45 -9.15 5.26 -13.11
N LEU A 46 -8.62 5.15 -11.88
CA LEU A 46 -8.70 6.22 -10.88
C LEU A 46 -7.63 7.30 -11.08
N GLY A 47 -6.72 7.09 -12.03
CA GLY A 47 -5.71 8.09 -12.41
C GLY A 47 -4.62 8.33 -11.37
N PRO A 48 -3.95 7.28 -10.86
CA PRO A 48 -2.87 7.49 -9.89
C PRO A 48 -1.76 8.36 -10.47
N SER A 49 -1.14 9.18 -9.62
CA SER A 49 -0.13 10.14 -10.04
C SER A 49 1.29 9.58 -9.98
N VAL A 50 1.57 8.70 -9.03
CA VAL A 50 2.89 8.12 -8.81
C VAL A 50 2.73 6.78 -8.08
N LEU A 51 3.67 5.88 -8.31
CA LEU A 51 3.71 4.57 -7.64
C LEU A 51 4.95 4.51 -6.75
N LEU A 52 4.71 4.44 -5.44
CA LEU A 52 5.76 4.39 -4.42
C LEU A 52 5.70 3.07 -3.68
N SER A 53 6.84 2.43 -3.47
CA SER A 53 6.86 1.11 -2.87
C SER A 53 8.00 0.92 -1.89
N SER A 54 7.73 0.17 -0.81
CA SER A 54 8.81 -0.45 -0.06
C SER A 54 9.78 -1.13 -1.05
N PRO A 55 11.11 -1.06 -0.82
CA PRO A 55 12.07 -1.71 -1.72
C PRO A 55 12.00 -3.23 -1.73
N TYR A 56 11.28 -3.85 -0.79
CA TYR A 56 11.12 -5.31 -0.76
C TYR A 56 10.47 -5.80 -2.05
N LYS A 57 11.01 -6.88 -2.58
CA LYS A 57 10.58 -7.40 -3.90
C LYS A 57 9.08 -7.64 -3.99
N ARG A 58 8.47 -8.22 -2.94
CA ARG A 58 7.02 -8.48 -2.92
C ARG A 58 6.17 -7.22 -3.01
N CYS A 59 6.65 -6.09 -2.48
CA CYS A 59 5.97 -4.80 -2.60
C CYS A 59 6.14 -4.20 -3.99
N MET A 60 7.37 -4.19 -4.50
CA MET A 60 7.65 -3.69 -5.85
C MET A 60 6.83 -4.45 -6.89
N GLN A 61 6.79 -5.79 -6.78
CA GLN A 61 6.03 -6.62 -7.70
C GLN A 61 4.53 -6.41 -7.60
N THR A 62 4.02 -6.09 -6.41
CA THR A 62 2.58 -5.79 -6.24
C THR A 62 2.14 -4.62 -7.11
N LEU A 63 3.00 -3.62 -7.29
CA LEU A 63 2.69 -2.44 -8.12
C LEU A 63 3.14 -2.58 -9.58
N GLU A 64 3.91 -3.60 -9.91
CA GLU A 64 4.46 -3.77 -11.26
C GLU A 64 3.39 -3.85 -12.36
N PRO A 65 2.29 -4.66 -12.21
CA PRO A 65 1.24 -4.68 -13.22
C PRO A 65 0.56 -3.31 -13.41
N LEU A 66 0.37 -2.57 -12.33
CA LEU A 66 -0.20 -1.22 -12.41
C LEU A 66 0.74 -0.28 -13.16
N GLY A 67 2.04 -0.37 -12.88
CA GLY A 67 3.05 0.41 -13.58
C GLY A 67 3.06 0.14 -15.08
N GLU A 68 2.97 -1.12 -15.47
CA GLU A 68 2.91 -1.51 -16.88
C GLU A 68 1.65 -0.96 -17.55
N LEU A 69 0.49 -1.08 -16.87
CA LEU A 69 -0.79 -0.63 -17.41
C LEU A 69 -0.83 0.89 -17.58
N MET A 70 -0.19 1.64 -16.69
CA MET A 70 -0.18 3.10 -16.68
C MET A 70 1.02 3.72 -17.42
N GLY A 71 2.00 2.92 -17.81
CA GLY A 71 3.25 3.43 -18.38
C GLY A 71 4.09 4.17 -17.32
N MET A 72 4.02 3.75 -16.06
CA MET A 72 4.71 4.40 -14.94
C MET A 72 5.74 3.47 -14.31
N THR A 73 6.83 4.06 -13.84
CA THR A 73 7.86 3.33 -13.10
C THR A 73 7.49 3.27 -11.62
N VAL A 74 7.64 2.09 -11.01
CA VAL A 74 7.49 1.94 -9.56
C VAL A 74 8.76 2.48 -8.90
N GLN A 75 8.59 3.48 -8.03
CA GLN A 75 9.70 4.12 -7.33
C GLN A 75 9.85 3.55 -5.93
N GLU A 76 11.09 3.36 -5.48
CA GLU A 76 11.35 2.92 -4.12
C GLU A 76 11.09 4.03 -3.11
N GLU A 77 10.44 3.68 -2.00
CA GLU A 77 10.21 4.52 -0.84
C GLU A 77 10.67 3.79 0.42
N PRO A 78 11.95 3.88 0.80
CA PRO A 78 12.48 3.13 1.94
C PRO A 78 11.80 3.42 3.27
N ARG A 79 11.17 4.60 3.41
CA ARG A 79 10.50 4.98 4.67
C ARG A 79 9.29 4.11 5.00
N ILE A 80 8.80 3.32 4.06
CA ILE A 80 7.67 2.40 4.29
C ILE A 80 8.08 0.93 4.16
N GLU A 81 9.35 0.63 4.27
CA GLU A 81 9.83 -0.76 4.31
C GLU A 81 9.47 -1.44 5.64
N GLU A 82 9.58 -2.77 5.67
CA GLU A 82 9.29 -3.55 6.88
C GLU A 82 10.11 -3.02 8.06
N ASP A 83 9.52 -3.03 9.24
CA ASP A 83 10.11 -2.55 10.49
C ASP A 83 10.39 -1.03 10.53
N SER A 84 9.91 -0.26 9.55
CA SER A 84 10.12 1.19 9.56
C SER A 84 9.44 1.83 10.78
N PRO A 85 10.15 2.73 11.51
CA PRO A 85 9.55 3.42 12.65
C PRO A 85 8.35 4.28 12.22
N LEU A 86 7.40 4.47 13.15
CA LEU A 86 6.19 5.25 12.91
C LEU A 86 6.47 6.64 12.32
N GLU A 87 7.41 7.37 12.90
CA GLU A 87 7.72 8.73 12.46
C GLU A 87 8.19 8.79 11.01
N ARG A 88 8.98 7.79 10.61
CA ARG A 88 9.53 7.70 9.27
C ARG A 88 8.44 7.34 8.25
N SER A 89 7.57 6.38 8.58
CA SER A 89 6.47 5.99 7.71
C SER A 89 5.41 7.07 7.59
N LEU A 90 5.09 7.76 8.69
CA LEU A 90 4.17 8.91 8.67
C LEU A 90 4.70 10.02 7.76
N ALA A 91 6.00 10.31 7.81
CA ALA A 91 6.61 11.32 6.95
C ALA A 91 6.42 10.98 5.48
N ALA A 92 6.55 9.70 5.11
CA ALA A 92 6.32 9.26 3.74
C ALA A 92 4.87 9.50 3.29
N ILE A 93 3.91 9.23 4.17
CA ILE A 93 2.48 9.46 3.90
C ILE A 93 2.20 10.96 3.75
N GLU A 94 2.75 11.78 4.63
CA GLU A 94 2.56 13.24 4.59
C GLU A 94 3.19 13.87 3.34
N ASP A 95 4.33 13.35 2.88
CA ASP A 95 5.06 13.84 1.73
C ASP A 95 4.53 13.30 0.40
N ALA A 96 3.66 12.28 0.42
CA ALA A 96 3.18 11.65 -0.81
C ALA A 96 2.36 12.64 -1.65
N PRO A 97 2.59 12.69 -2.97
CA PRO A 97 1.77 13.52 -3.85
C PRO A 97 0.29 13.09 -3.84
N ASP A 98 -0.59 14.01 -4.21
CA ASP A 98 -2.01 13.71 -4.37
C ASP A 98 -2.21 12.53 -5.35
N ASN A 99 -3.12 11.64 -5.01
CA ASN A 99 -3.44 10.45 -5.81
C ASN A 99 -2.30 9.44 -5.94
N ALA A 100 -1.33 9.48 -5.03
CA ALA A 100 -0.25 8.49 -5.02
C ALA A 100 -0.77 7.10 -4.61
N VAL A 101 -0.12 6.08 -5.15
CA VAL A 101 -0.30 4.69 -4.71
C VAL A 101 0.96 4.27 -3.97
N LEU A 102 0.80 3.73 -2.77
CA LEU A 102 1.92 3.27 -1.95
C LEU A 102 1.73 1.79 -1.60
N CYS A 103 2.79 1.00 -1.67
CA CYS A 103 2.74 -0.39 -1.27
C CYS A 103 3.70 -0.64 -0.11
N SER A 104 3.19 -1.24 0.97
CA SER A 104 3.92 -1.47 2.20
C SER A 104 3.52 -2.79 2.86
N HIS A 105 3.82 -2.93 4.13
CA HIS A 105 3.76 -4.17 4.89
C HIS A 105 2.70 -4.14 5.98
N GLY A 106 2.31 -5.34 6.43
CA GLY A 106 1.27 -5.50 7.45
C GLY A 106 1.67 -5.05 8.84
N ASP A 107 2.95 -4.79 9.11
CA ASP A 107 3.42 -4.20 10.36
C ASP A 107 3.46 -2.67 10.30
N VAL A 108 3.75 -2.10 9.13
CA VAL A 108 3.95 -0.66 8.96
C VAL A 108 2.62 0.09 8.78
N ILE A 109 1.74 -0.43 7.94
CA ILE A 109 0.47 0.25 7.62
C ILE A 109 -0.39 0.50 8.87
N PRO A 110 -0.63 -0.49 9.75
CA PRO A 110 -1.41 -0.21 10.96
C PRO A 110 -0.78 0.86 11.85
N GLY A 111 0.54 0.94 11.86
CA GLY A 111 1.25 1.95 12.64
C GLY A 111 0.90 3.37 12.24
N PHE A 112 1.06 3.73 10.96
CA PHE A 112 0.74 5.09 10.54
C PHE A 112 -0.77 5.35 10.47
N VAL A 113 -1.59 4.34 10.17
CA VAL A 113 -3.06 4.49 10.23
C VAL A 113 -3.49 4.83 11.66
N ASN A 114 -3.00 4.10 12.66
CA ASN A 114 -3.29 4.40 14.06
C ASN A 114 -2.79 5.79 14.47
N GLY A 115 -1.64 6.21 13.94
CA GLY A 115 -1.13 7.56 14.14
C GLY A 115 -2.08 8.63 13.63
N LEU A 116 -2.64 8.43 12.44
CA LEU A 116 -3.62 9.34 11.85
C LEU A 116 -4.95 9.34 12.61
N ILE A 117 -5.39 8.18 13.10
CA ILE A 117 -6.60 8.07 13.95
C ILE A 117 -6.42 8.91 15.22
N ARG A 118 -5.26 8.85 15.86
CA ARG A 118 -4.96 9.66 17.05
C ARG A 118 -4.98 11.16 16.75
N ARG A 119 -4.78 11.55 15.49
CA ARG A 119 -4.87 12.95 15.05
C ARG A 119 -6.29 13.33 14.59
N GLY A 120 -7.28 12.44 14.73
CA GLY A 120 -8.66 12.70 14.42
C GLY A 120 -9.22 12.11 13.14
N MET A 121 -8.45 11.29 12.43
CA MET A 121 -8.95 10.63 11.23
C MET A 121 -10.03 9.61 11.59
N ASP A 122 -11.15 9.63 10.86
CA ASP A 122 -12.25 8.69 11.01
C ASP A 122 -12.01 7.48 10.10
N ILE A 123 -12.17 6.28 10.65
CA ILE A 123 -12.06 5.04 9.88
C ILE A 123 -13.40 4.35 9.65
N GLY A 124 -14.50 4.98 10.05
CA GLY A 124 -15.82 4.37 9.96
C GLY A 124 -15.97 3.20 10.93
N GLU A 125 -16.97 2.36 10.69
CA GLU A 125 -17.24 1.19 11.52
C GLU A 125 -16.34 0.02 11.10
N GLY A 126 -15.72 -0.66 12.09
CA GLY A 126 -14.88 -1.81 11.86
C GLY A 126 -15.60 -3.12 12.02
N PRO A 127 -14.89 -4.25 11.86
CA PRO A 127 -13.43 -4.42 11.80
C PRO A 127 -12.82 -4.10 10.43
N HIS A 128 -11.59 -3.64 10.44
CA HIS A 128 -10.82 -3.33 9.24
C HIS A 128 -9.57 -4.22 9.21
N ALA A 129 -9.70 -5.39 8.61
CA ALA A 129 -8.58 -6.33 8.51
C ALA A 129 -7.68 -5.96 7.33
N LEU A 130 -6.41 -5.66 7.61
CA LEU A 130 -5.42 -5.38 6.57
C LEU A 130 -4.82 -6.69 6.07
N ARG A 131 -5.54 -7.38 5.21
CA ARG A 131 -5.08 -8.60 4.56
C ARG A 131 -4.13 -8.27 3.42
N LYS A 132 -3.34 -9.25 3.01
CA LYS A 132 -2.49 -9.12 1.82
C LYS A 132 -3.34 -8.73 0.61
N ALA A 133 -2.87 -7.76 -0.16
CA ALA A 133 -3.58 -7.16 -1.31
C ALA A 133 -4.82 -6.33 -0.94
N SER A 134 -5.06 -6.04 0.33
CA SER A 134 -6.08 -5.08 0.72
C SER A 134 -5.59 -3.65 0.48
N VAL A 135 -6.52 -2.71 0.37
CA VAL A 135 -6.22 -1.30 0.14
C VAL A 135 -6.85 -0.46 1.24
N CYS A 136 -6.06 0.43 1.81
CA CYS A 136 -6.54 1.47 2.70
C CYS A 136 -6.49 2.78 1.92
N VAL A 137 -7.64 3.39 1.67
CA VAL A 137 -7.70 4.67 0.95
C VAL A 137 -7.77 5.78 1.99
N LEU A 138 -6.72 6.59 2.05
CA LEU A 138 -6.61 7.70 2.99
C LEU A 138 -7.02 8.99 2.30
N HIS A 139 -8.10 9.60 2.77
CA HIS A 139 -8.61 10.85 2.20
C HIS A 139 -8.10 12.05 3.01
N HIS A 140 -7.58 13.05 2.32
CA HIS A 140 -7.10 14.26 2.98
C HIS A 140 -7.57 15.53 2.28
N VAL A 141 -7.58 16.64 3.03
CA VAL A 141 -7.82 17.99 2.53
C VAL A 141 -6.64 18.84 2.99
N ASN A 142 -5.84 19.34 2.04
CA ASN A 142 -4.66 20.15 2.33
C ASN A 142 -3.72 19.49 3.36
N GLY A 143 -3.51 18.18 3.24
CA GLY A 143 -2.64 17.41 4.14
C GLY A 143 -3.27 16.98 5.46
N LEU A 144 -4.52 17.37 5.74
CA LEU A 144 -5.25 16.91 6.92
C LEU A 144 -6.06 15.66 6.54
N PHE A 145 -5.68 14.52 7.09
CA PHE A 145 -6.37 13.26 6.82
C PHE A 145 -7.69 13.21 7.59
N THR A 146 -8.79 13.13 6.85
CA THR A 146 -10.15 13.24 7.40
C THR A 146 -10.80 11.88 7.62
N HIS A 147 -10.63 10.95 6.69
CA HIS A 147 -11.21 9.62 6.82
C HIS A 147 -10.47 8.60 5.95
N ALA A 148 -10.63 7.33 6.31
CA ALA A 148 -10.10 6.20 5.56
C ALA A 148 -11.22 5.24 5.21
N GLU A 149 -11.10 4.58 4.05
CA GLU A 149 -11.96 3.47 3.68
C GLU A 149 -11.10 2.25 3.34
N TYR A 150 -11.68 1.07 3.43
CA TYR A 150 -10.95 -0.18 3.19
C TYR A 150 -11.57 -0.95 2.05
N TRP A 151 -10.71 -1.45 1.17
CA TRP A 151 -11.09 -2.39 0.13
C TRP A 151 -10.54 -3.75 0.49
N ASP A 152 -11.40 -4.75 0.54
CA ASP A 152 -10.97 -6.13 0.69
C ASP A 152 -10.05 -6.53 -0.46
N PRO A 153 -9.19 -7.54 -0.26
CA PRO A 153 -8.41 -8.09 -1.37
C PRO A 153 -9.30 -8.50 -2.52
N PRO A 154 -8.83 -8.35 -3.77
CA PRO A 154 -9.64 -8.76 -4.93
C PRO A 154 -9.94 -10.25 -4.87
N SER A 155 -11.12 -10.64 -5.33
CA SER A 155 -11.51 -12.03 -5.48
C SER A 155 -10.74 -12.64 -6.66
N ILE A 156 -10.12 -13.80 -6.39
CA ILE A 156 -9.31 -14.52 -7.39
C ILE A 156 -9.93 -15.88 -7.66
#